data_3dc67c6e4a9f49a66883dc3b8ef61a73
#
_entry.id   3dc67c6e4a9f49a66883dc3b8ef61a73
#
_cell.length_a   1.000
_cell.length_b   1.000
_cell.length_c   1.000
_cell.angle_alpha   90.00
_cell.angle_beta   90.00
_cell.angle_gamma   90.00
#
_symmetry.space_group_name_H-M   'P 1'
#
loop_
_entity.id
_entity.type
_entity.pdbx_description
1 polymer ?
#
loop_
_entity_poly.entity_id
_entity_poly.type
_entity_poly.pdbx_seq_one_letter_code
_entity_poly.pdbx_strand_id
1 'polypeptide(L)'
;MLVAAKDLRIELRSRVLLWQVVPFGVMALMLTGLAMGPNSQNAANLAPGMFYLVLLFVVILTVSRAFAIESPVGTSQSTKMLGLDPAGVFLGKASAIFLQLLLVGSVLLLGAATLLHIAAGVVLHALPSVVLALGGLAITGTLYGALTSGISGTTTLLPVLALPAFAPLLIAGERAFTSVALHQSGLRWLLLLILVPVVYTAVGILLYGVVEE
;
A
#
# COMPACT_ATOMS: atom_id res chain seq x y z
N MET A 1 -2.91 -4.81 -18.90
CA MET A 1 -2.40 -6.12 -18.45
C MET A 1 -0.90 -6.31 -18.71
N LEU A 2 -0.35 -5.87 -19.84
CA LEU A 2 1.10 -6.02 -20.14
C LEU A 2 2.02 -5.29 -19.15
N VAL A 3 1.66 -4.08 -18.72
CA VAL A 3 2.45 -3.27 -17.76
C VAL A 3 2.55 -3.98 -16.41
N ALA A 4 1.41 -4.42 -15.85
CA ALA A 4 1.38 -5.14 -14.58
C ALA A 4 2.22 -6.43 -14.62
N ALA A 5 2.11 -7.20 -15.71
CA ALA A 5 2.88 -8.44 -15.86
C ALA A 5 4.39 -8.18 -15.98
N LYS A 6 4.78 -7.09 -16.66
CA LYS A 6 6.18 -6.66 -16.77
C LYS A 6 6.75 -6.29 -15.39
N ASP A 7 6.06 -5.42 -14.66
CA ASP A 7 6.50 -4.91 -13.36
C ASP A 7 6.58 -6.03 -12.32
N LEU A 8 5.58 -6.91 -12.31
CA LEU A 8 5.59 -8.08 -11.42
C LEU A 8 6.75 -9.04 -11.73
N ARG A 9 7.05 -9.25 -13.03
CA ARG A 9 8.17 -10.11 -13.46
C ARG A 9 9.53 -9.51 -13.07
N ILE A 10 9.70 -8.19 -13.19
CA ILE A 10 10.91 -7.48 -12.76
C ILE A 10 11.09 -7.67 -11.26
N GLU A 11 10.03 -7.47 -10.47
CA GLU A 11 10.10 -7.59 -9.02
C GLU A 11 10.36 -9.03 -8.54
N LEU A 12 9.69 -10.02 -9.12
CA LEU A 12 9.94 -11.43 -8.82
C LEU A 12 11.37 -11.86 -9.15
N ARG A 13 11.96 -11.27 -10.20
CA ARG A 13 13.36 -11.56 -10.59
C ARG A 13 14.37 -10.86 -9.69
N SER A 14 14.08 -9.62 -9.26
CA SER A 14 14.96 -8.85 -8.39
C SER A 14 14.95 -9.34 -6.94
N ARG A 15 13.88 -10.00 -6.51
CA ARG A 15 13.65 -10.52 -5.14
C ARG A 15 13.83 -9.48 -4.02
N VAL A 16 13.92 -8.19 -4.34
CA VAL A 16 14.25 -7.17 -3.33
C VAL A 16 13.05 -6.89 -2.43
N LEU A 17 11.81 -7.04 -2.94
CA LEU A 17 10.61 -6.97 -2.10
C LEU A 17 10.72 -7.97 -0.93
N LEU A 18 11.12 -9.22 -1.23
CA LEU A 18 11.27 -10.28 -0.25
C LEU A 18 12.46 -10.06 0.69
N TRP A 19 13.58 -9.51 0.18
CA TRP A 19 14.81 -9.40 0.96
C TRP A 19 14.99 -8.06 1.69
N GLN A 20 14.24 -7.03 1.33
CA GLN A 20 14.31 -5.71 1.99
C GLN A 20 12.98 -5.32 2.65
N VAL A 21 11.87 -5.36 1.92
CA VAL A 21 10.60 -4.82 2.41
C VAL A 21 9.98 -5.74 3.46
N VAL A 22 9.96 -7.05 3.19
CA VAL A 22 9.39 -8.03 4.15
C VAL A 22 10.18 -8.07 5.46
N PRO A 23 11.52 -8.22 5.47
CA PRO A 23 12.29 -8.21 6.72
C PRO A 23 12.13 -6.90 7.50
N PHE A 24 12.14 -5.75 6.80
CA PHE A 24 11.90 -4.46 7.42
C PHE A 24 10.53 -4.42 8.13
N GLY A 25 9.46 -4.83 7.45
CA GLY A 25 8.12 -4.87 8.02
C GLY A 25 8.00 -5.83 9.20
N VAL A 26 8.61 -7.02 9.11
CA VAL A 26 8.64 -7.99 10.21
C VAL A 26 9.42 -7.44 11.42
N MET A 27 10.58 -6.83 11.19
CA MET A 27 11.35 -6.19 12.28
C MET A 27 10.56 -5.06 12.93
N ALA A 28 9.87 -4.22 12.16
CA ALA A 28 9.02 -3.16 12.68
C ALA A 28 7.87 -3.73 13.53
N LEU A 29 7.22 -4.82 13.09
CA LEU A 29 6.21 -5.53 13.87
C LEU A 29 6.80 -6.12 15.17
N MET A 30 7.98 -6.72 15.11
CA MET A 30 8.65 -7.23 16.31
C MET A 30 8.93 -6.12 17.31
N LEU A 31 9.45 -4.98 16.85
CA LEU A 31 9.70 -3.83 17.71
C LEU A 31 8.41 -3.28 18.35
N THR A 32 7.32 -3.19 17.56
CA THR A 32 6.03 -2.76 18.10
C THR A 32 5.46 -3.75 19.11
N GLY A 33 5.59 -5.06 18.85
CA GLY A 33 5.19 -6.10 19.80
C GLY A 33 6.00 -6.05 21.11
N LEU A 34 7.32 -5.88 21.02
CA LEU A 34 8.19 -5.72 22.18
C LEU A 34 7.86 -4.45 22.98
N ALA A 35 7.57 -3.35 22.31
CA ALA A 35 7.20 -2.08 22.94
C ALA A 35 5.90 -2.17 23.74
N MET A 36 4.97 -3.04 23.36
CA MET A 36 3.72 -3.27 24.10
C MET A 36 3.95 -4.05 25.40
N GLY A 37 5.00 -4.85 25.49
CA GLY A 37 5.32 -5.69 26.66
C GLY A 37 4.37 -6.89 26.81
N PRO A 38 4.76 -7.89 27.65
CA PRO A 38 4.05 -9.16 27.76
C PRO A 38 2.70 -9.09 28.49
N ASN A 39 2.42 -8.03 29.22
CA ASN A 39 1.23 -7.90 30.10
C ASN A 39 0.24 -6.82 29.69
N SER A 40 0.29 -6.31 28.46
CA SER A 40 -0.63 -5.26 28.07
C SER A 40 -2.02 -5.85 27.75
N GLN A 41 -2.97 -5.73 28.68
CA GLN A 41 -4.38 -6.01 28.42
C GLN A 41 -4.93 -5.17 27.24
N ASN A 42 -4.22 -4.10 26.90
CA ASN A 42 -4.54 -3.21 25.78
C ASN A 42 -3.86 -3.62 24.47
N ALA A 43 -3.00 -4.65 24.43
CA ALA A 43 -2.28 -5.06 23.24
C ALA A 43 -3.26 -5.41 22.09
N ALA A 44 -4.31 -6.15 22.39
CA ALA A 44 -5.31 -6.53 21.39
C ALA A 44 -6.05 -5.32 20.78
N ASN A 45 -6.29 -4.27 21.59
CA ASN A 45 -6.94 -3.05 21.11
C ASN A 45 -6.00 -2.15 20.29
N LEU A 46 -4.70 -2.19 20.56
CA LEU A 46 -3.68 -1.40 19.86
C LEU A 46 -3.13 -2.12 18.62
N ALA A 47 -3.27 -3.43 18.56
CA ALA A 47 -2.71 -4.26 17.49
C ALA A 47 -3.12 -3.81 16.06
N PRO A 48 -4.39 -3.47 15.76
CA PRO A 48 -4.77 -2.95 14.44
C PRO A 48 -4.03 -1.66 14.09
N GLY A 49 -3.95 -0.71 15.03
CA GLY A 49 -3.23 0.56 14.83
C GLY A 49 -1.75 0.35 14.54
N MET A 50 -1.10 -0.55 15.29
CA MET A 50 0.31 -0.88 15.07
C MET A 50 0.55 -1.59 13.74
N PHE A 51 -0.34 -2.49 13.34
CA PHE A 51 -0.30 -3.11 12.02
C PHE A 51 -0.37 -2.06 10.91
N TYR A 52 -1.33 -1.13 10.96
CA TYR A 52 -1.48 -0.08 9.94
C TYR A 52 -0.34 0.94 9.96
N LEU A 53 0.27 1.20 11.12
CA LEU A 53 1.47 2.02 11.22
C LEU A 53 2.66 1.38 10.50
N VAL A 54 2.91 0.09 10.71
CA VAL A 54 3.95 -0.63 9.99
C VAL A 54 3.63 -0.70 8.50
N LEU A 55 2.36 -0.94 8.16
CA LEU A 55 1.89 -0.97 6.78
C LEU A 55 2.15 0.35 6.05
N LEU A 56 1.97 1.50 6.71
CA LEU A 56 2.29 2.82 6.15
C LEU A 56 3.73 2.89 5.64
N PHE A 57 4.70 2.50 6.46
CA PHE A 57 6.11 2.52 6.07
C PHE A 57 6.41 1.56 4.93
N VAL A 58 5.82 0.37 4.97
CA VAL A 58 5.94 -0.64 3.93
C VAL A 58 5.37 -0.15 2.59
N VAL A 59 4.21 0.51 2.61
CA VAL A 59 3.60 1.10 1.41
C VAL A 59 4.49 2.17 0.81
N ILE A 60 4.98 3.11 1.64
CA ILE A 60 5.90 4.16 1.18
C ILE A 60 7.14 3.54 0.53
N LEU A 61 7.73 2.54 1.17
CA LEU A 61 8.94 1.88 0.66
C LEU A 61 8.67 1.15 -0.66
N THR A 62 7.54 0.44 -0.76
CA THR A 62 7.14 -0.30 -1.97
C THR A 62 6.87 0.65 -3.14
N VAL A 63 6.12 1.72 -2.90
CA VAL A 63 5.79 2.72 -3.92
C VAL A 63 7.03 3.47 -4.38
N SER A 64 7.84 3.99 -3.45
CA SER A 64 9.09 4.71 -3.77
C SER A 64 10.00 3.87 -4.66
N ARG A 65 10.10 2.58 -4.35
CA ARG A 65 10.89 1.64 -5.12
C ARG A 65 10.32 1.38 -6.51
N ALA A 66 8.99 1.16 -6.63
CA ALA A 66 8.34 0.90 -7.91
C ALA A 66 8.58 2.03 -8.93
N PHE A 67 8.72 3.27 -8.45
CA PHE A 67 9.04 4.41 -9.29
C PHE A 67 10.54 4.66 -9.46
N ALA A 68 11.39 4.32 -8.48
CA ALA A 68 12.84 4.46 -8.59
C ALA A 68 13.46 3.57 -9.68
N ILE A 69 12.89 2.39 -9.92
CA ILE A 69 13.36 1.45 -10.95
C ILE A 69 13.13 2.00 -12.37
N GLU A 70 12.12 2.84 -12.58
CA GLU A 70 11.79 3.41 -13.90
C GLU A 70 12.58 4.67 -14.24
N SER A 71 13.06 5.39 -13.23
CA SER A 71 13.74 6.68 -13.39
C SER A 71 15.02 6.67 -14.27
N PRO A 72 15.88 5.62 -14.27
CA PRO A 72 17.14 5.66 -15.03
C PRO A 72 17.04 5.32 -16.52
N VAL A 73 15.94 4.80 -17.01
CA VAL A 73 15.91 4.08 -18.32
C VAL A 73 15.13 4.82 -19.41
N GLY A 74 14.65 6.05 -19.19
CA GLY A 74 13.88 6.76 -20.23
C GLY A 74 12.59 6.02 -20.63
N THR A 75 12.05 5.20 -19.75
CA THR A 75 10.87 4.36 -20.00
C THR A 75 9.62 5.18 -20.27
N SER A 76 9.54 6.42 -19.76
CA SER A 76 8.44 7.34 -20.08
C SER A 76 8.39 7.70 -21.58
N GLN A 77 9.56 7.87 -22.22
CA GLN A 77 9.64 8.11 -23.67
C GLN A 77 9.27 6.87 -24.49
N SER A 78 9.65 5.68 -24.01
CA SER A 78 9.31 4.43 -24.68
C SER A 78 7.81 4.13 -24.61
N THR A 79 7.13 4.49 -23.53
CA THR A 79 5.69 4.31 -23.36
C THR A 79 4.91 5.26 -24.29
N LYS A 80 5.39 6.51 -24.43
CA LYS A 80 4.85 7.49 -25.40
C LYS A 80 4.95 7.00 -26.86
N MET A 81 6.06 6.37 -27.23
CA MET A 81 6.26 5.83 -28.59
C MET A 81 5.35 4.64 -28.90
N LEU A 82 4.86 3.92 -27.91
CA LEU A 82 4.01 2.74 -28.08
C LEU A 82 2.51 3.08 -28.18
N GLY A 83 2.10 4.36 -28.05
CA GLY A 83 0.71 4.78 -28.14
C GLY A 83 -0.23 4.11 -27.13
N LEU A 84 0.31 3.74 -25.94
CA LEU A 84 -0.48 3.10 -24.90
C LEU A 84 -1.44 4.11 -24.27
N ASP A 85 -2.66 3.68 -24.00
CA ASP A 85 -3.65 4.48 -23.28
C ASP A 85 -3.15 4.82 -21.86
N PRO A 86 -3.05 6.12 -21.50
CA PRO A 86 -2.56 6.57 -20.20
C PRO A 86 -3.32 5.97 -19.02
N ALA A 87 -4.64 5.82 -19.15
CA ALA A 87 -5.48 5.16 -18.15
C ALA A 87 -5.08 3.70 -17.94
N GLY A 88 -4.77 3.00 -19.04
CA GLY A 88 -4.30 1.62 -18.99
C GLY A 88 -2.94 1.46 -18.32
N VAL A 89 -2.03 2.43 -18.50
CA VAL A 89 -0.72 2.46 -17.85
C VAL A 89 -0.89 2.69 -16.35
N PHE A 90 -1.68 3.68 -15.94
CA PHE A 90 -1.98 3.96 -14.53
C PHE A 90 -2.57 2.74 -13.81
N LEU A 91 -3.64 2.16 -14.36
CA LEU A 91 -4.29 1.00 -13.76
C LEU A 91 -3.39 -0.23 -13.76
N GLY A 92 -2.59 -0.41 -14.80
CA GLY A 92 -1.60 -1.48 -14.87
C GLY A 92 -0.56 -1.38 -13.77
N LYS A 93 -0.04 -0.18 -13.51
CA LYS A 93 0.93 0.07 -12.45
C LYS A 93 0.31 -0.05 -11.06
N ALA A 94 -0.88 0.52 -10.86
CA ALA A 94 -1.62 0.39 -9.60
C ALA A 94 -1.90 -1.09 -9.27
N SER A 95 -2.27 -1.90 -10.25
CA SER A 95 -2.50 -3.33 -10.04
C SER A 95 -1.20 -4.10 -9.71
N ALA A 96 -0.07 -3.74 -10.31
CA ALA A 96 1.22 -4.33 -9.96
C ALA A 96 1.60 -4.02 -8.51
N ILE A 97 1.51 -2.75 -8.09
CA ILE A 97 1.77 -2.32 -6.72
C ILE A 97 0.78 -2.99 -5.74
N PHE A 98 -0.50 -3.11 -6.12
CA PHE A 98 -1.49 -3.80 -5.30
C PHE A 98 -1.12 -5.27 -5.04
N LEU A 99 -0.70 -6.00 -6.06
CA LEU A 99 -0.27 -7.40 -5.91
C LEU A 99 0.99 -7.52 -5.03
N GLN A 100 1.94 -6.59 -5.16
CA GLN A 100 3.11 -6.52 -4.29
C GLN A 100 2.70 -6.27 -2.83
N LEU A 101 1.80 -5.31 -2.60
CA LEU A 101 1.28 -5.00 -1.27
C LEU A 101 0.43 -6.13 -0.68
N LEU A 102 -0.32 -6.87 -1.50
CA LEU A 102 -1.04 -8.07 -1.06
C LEU A 102 -0.07 -9.13 -0.54
N LEU A 103 1.01 -9.38 -1.27
CA LEU A 103 2.02 -10.35 -0.86
C LEU A 103 2.67 -9.94 0.47
N VAL A 104 3.19 -8.71 0.55
CA VAL A 104 3.84 -8.22 1.77
C VAL A 104 2.84 -8.08 2.91
N GLY A 105 1.66 -7.50 2.63
CA GLY A 105 0.59 -7.30 3.59
C GLY A 105 0.08 -8.62 4.20
N SER A 106 0.00 -9.70 3.41
CA SER A 106 -0.37 -11.01 3.93
C SER A 106 0.67 -11.57 4.90
N VAL A 107 1.97 -11.43 4.59
CA VAL A 107 3.05 -11.83 5.49
C VAL A 107 3.00 -11.00 6.78
N LEU A 108 2.82 -9.68 6.67
CA LEU A 108 2.71 -8.80 7.83
C LEU A 108 1.46 -9.08 8.67
N LEU A 109 0.33 -9.40 8.05
CA LEU A 109 -0.91 -9.75 8.76
C LEU A 109 -0.75 -11.04 9.55
N LEU A 110 -0.10 -12.06 8.96
CA LEU A 110 0.25 -13.30 9.66
C LEU A 110 1.25 -13.03 10.80
N GLY A 111 2.26 -12.20 10.56
CA GLY A 111 3.20 -11.74 11.58
C GLY A 111 2.50 -10.99 12.71
N ALA A 112 1.60 -10.07 12.40
CA ALA A 112 0.81 -9.35 13.39
C ALA A 112 -0.10 -10.29 14.19
N ALA A 113 -0.75 -11.24 13.54
CA ALA A 113 -1.61 -12.24 14.19
C ALA A 113 -0.83 -13.04 15.26
N THR A 114 0.39 -13.45 14.93
CA THR A 114 1.23 -14.25 15.84
C THR A 114 1.91 -13.40 16.92
N LEU A 115 2.51 -12.27 16.55
CA LEU A 115 3.29 -11.42 17.45
C LEU A 115 2.42 -10.56 18.38
N LEU A 116 1.26 -10.10 17.89
CA LEU A 116 0.33 -9.26 18.64
C LEU A 116 -0.85 -10.07 19.23
N HIS A 117 -0.81 -11.40 19.10
CA HIS A 117 -1.81 -12.34 19.65
C HIS A 117 -3.24 -12.03 19.20
N ILE A 118 -3.43 -11.64 17.93
CA ILE A 118 -4.76 -11.39 17.36
C ILE A 118 -5.45 -12.74 17.09
N ALA A 119 -6.67 -12.92 17.58
CA ALA A 119 -7.42 -14.15 17.34
C ALA A 119 -7.65 -14.41 15.84
N ALA A 120 -7.45 -15.64 15.38
CA ALA A 120 -7.59 -16.02 13.97
C ALA A 120 -8.96 -15.66 13.37
N GLY A 121 -10.02 -15.75 14.18
CA GLY A 121 -11.35 -15.33 13.76
C GLY A 121 -11.43 -13.83 13.44
N VAL A 122 -10.77 -12.98 14.24
CA VAL A 122 -10.72 -11.53 13.98
C VAL A 122 -9.95 -11.24 12.69
N VAL A 123 -8.81 -11.91 12.49
CA VAL A 123 -7.99 -11.77 11.28
C VAL A 123 -8.81 -12.13 10.03
N LEU A 124 -9.52 -13.24 10.06
CA LEU A 124 -10.33 -13.71 8.93
C LEU A 124 -11.45 -12.73 8.56
N HIS A 125 -12.17 -12.21 9.54
CA HIS A 125 -13.25 -11.24 9.30
C HIS A 125 -12.73 -9.84 8.94
N ALA A 126 -11.48 -9.50 9.31
CA ALA A 126 -10.84 -8.24 8.94
C ALA A 126 -10.18 -8.28 7.54
N LEU A 127 -10.01 -9.45 6.93
CA LEU A 127 -9.40 -9.58 5.60
C LEU A 127 -9.98 -8.65 4.54
N PRO A 128 -11.32 -8.50 4.38
CA PRO A 128 -11.88 -7.61 3.38
C PRO A 128 -11.45 -6.15 3.58
N SER A 129 -11.41 -5.67 4.83
CA SER A 129 -10.96 -4.30 5.12
C SER A 129 -9.48 -4.10 4.82
N VAL A 130 -8.64 -5.09 5.11
CA VAL A 130 -7.20 -5.05 4.80
C VAL A 130 -6.98 -5.03 3.29
N VAL A 131 -7.64 -5.90 2.53
CA VAL A 131 -7.53 -5.95 1.07
C VAL A 131 -7.99 -4.63 0.42
N LEU A 132 -9.11 -4.06 0.87
CA LEU A 132 -9.59 -2.76 0.40
C LEU A 132 -8.61 -1.63 0.73
N ALA A 133 -8.05 -1.63 1.94
CA ALA A 133 -7.04 -0.65 2.34
C ALA A 133 -5.78 -0.74 1.46
N LEU A 134 -5.27 -1.96 1.22
CA LEU A 134 -4.12 -2.17 0.34
C LEU A 134 -4.39 -1.72 -1.09
N GLY A 135 -5.59 -1.98 -1.62
CA GLY A 135 -6.02 -1.50 -2.93
C GLY A 135 -6.06 0.03 -3.01
N GLY A 136 -6.65 0.67 -2.00
CA GLY A 136 -6.67 2.12 -1.89
C GLY A 136 -5.28 2.74 -1.79
N LEU A 137 -4.42 2.17 -0.96
CA LEU A 137 -3.03 2.61 -0.80
C LEU A 137 -2.21 2.41 -2.08
N ALA A 138 -2.44 1.34 -2.83
CA ALA A 138 -1.79 1.11 -4.13
C ALA A 138 -2.19 2.17 -5.16
N ILE A 139 -3.49 2.47 -5.30
CA ILE A 139 -4.00 3.49 -6.23
C ILE A 139 -3.45 4.87 -5.86
N THR A 140 -3.60 5.27 -4.60
CA THR A 140 -3.12 6.55 -4.10
C THR A 140 -1.60 6.66 -4.23
N GLY A 141 -0.87 5.60 -3.86
CA GLY A 141 0.58 5.54 -4.02
C GLY A 141 1.05 5.66 -5.47
N THR A 142 0.33 5.02 -6.40
CA THR A 142 0.62 5.15 -7.84
C THR A 142 0.43 6.57 -8.33
N LEU A 143 -0.64 7.24 -7.91
CA LEU A 143 -0.90 8.62 -8.28
C LEU A 143 0.22 9.55 -7.81
N TYR A 144 0.54 9.52 -6.52
CA TYR A 144 1.61 10.37 -5.96
C TYR A 144 3.00 9.99 -6.44
N GLY A 145 3.24 8.69 -6.68
CA GLY A 145 4.47 8.20 -7.29
C GLY A 145 4.69 8.77 -8.69
N ALA A 146 3.64 8.81 -9.51
CA ALA A 146 3.70 9.41 -10.83
C ALA A 146 3.95 10.92 -10.79
N LEU A 147 3.25 11.65 -9.92
CA LEU A 147 3.43 13.10 -9.77
C LEU A 147 4.85 13.48 -9.33
N THR A 148 5.51 12.63 -8.56
CA THR A 148 6.87 12.89 -8.06
C THR A 148 7.98 12.37 -8.98
N SER A 149 7.70 11.42 -9.87
CA SER A 149 8.69 10.81 -10.76
C SER A 149 9.26 11.79 -11.80
N GLY A 150 8.53 12.86 -12.14
CA GLY A 150 8.98 13.90 -13.08
C GLY A 150 9.95 14.93 -12.49
N ILE A 151 10.16 14.94 -11.18
CA ILE A 151 10.96 15.95 -10.49
C ILE A 151 12.35 15.38 -10.20
N SER A 152 13.33 15.79 -11.02
CA SER A 152 14.72 15.33 -10.88
C SER A 152 15.30 15.68 -9.50
N GLY A 153 15.80 14.67 -8.78
CA GLY A 153 16.64 14.86 -7.57
C GLY A 153 15.94 14.76 -6.22
N THR A 154 14.65 14.40 -6.13
CA THR A 154 13.94 14.39 -4.85
C THR A 154 13.23 13.07 -4.56
N THR A 155 14.00 12.06 -4.16
CA THR A 155 13.46 10.79 -3.61
C THR A 155 12.62 10.98 -2.33
N THR A 156 12.75 12.14 -1.68
CA THR A 156 12.07 12.51 -0.44
C THR A 156 10.68 13.13 -0.63
N LEU A 157 10.34 13.59 -1.82
CA LEU A 157 9.04 14.26 -2.05
C LEU A 157 7.86 13.28 -1.98
N LEU A 158 8.03 12.07 -2.48
CA LEU A 158 6.94 11.09 -2.47
C LEU A 158 6.42 10.81 -1.06
N PRO A 159 7.25 10.47 -0.05
CA PRO A 159 6.76 10.25 1.30
C PRO A 159 6.02 11.47 1.86
N VAL A 160 6.57 12.67 1.67
CA VAL A 160 5.99 13.90 2.25
C VAL A 160 4.62 14.21 1.66
N LEU A 161 4.45 14.07 0.34
CA LEU A 161 3.19 14.37 -0.33
C LEU A 161 2.16 13.24 -0.16
N ALA A 162 2.60 11.98 -0.11
CA ALA A 162 1.71 10.83 -0.01
C ALA A 162 1.17 10.61 1.41
N LEU A 163 1.91 11.00 2.46
CA LEU A 163 1.48 10.82 3.86
C LEU A 163 0.08 11.36 4.15
N PRO A 164 -0.25 12.64 3.84
CA PRO A 164 -1.59 13.17 4.08
C PRO A 164 -2.68 12.41 3.29
N ALA A 165 -2.34 11.96 2.08
CA ALA A 165 -3.28 11.22 1.22
C ALA A 165 -3.51 9.78 1.70
N PHE A 166 -2.53 9.15 2.33
CA PHE A 166 -2.69 7.83 2.93
C PHE A 166 -3.48 7.85 4.24
N ALA A 167 -3.46 8.97 4.97
CA ALA A 167 -4.07 9.08 6.29
C ALA A 167 -5.54 8.62 6.33
N PRO A 168 -6.46 9.07 5.44
CA PRO A 168 -7.84 8.64 5.48
C PRO A 168 -8.01 7.14 5.25
N LEU A 169 -7.18 6.53 4.39
CA LEU A 169 -7.22 5.09 4.11
C LEU A 169 -6.70 4.27 5.29
N LEU A 170 -5.62 4.73 5.93
CA LEU A 170 -5.05 4.05 7.10
C LEU A 170 -5.99 4.12 8.29
N ILE A 171 -6.59 5.30 8.55
CA ILE A 171 -7.57 5.48 9.62
C ILE A 171 -8.82 4.63 9.36
N ALA A 172 -9.34 4.64 8.13
CA ALA A 172 -10.51 3.84 7.79
C ALA A 172 -10.21 2.33 7.89
N GLY A 173 -9.03 1.89 7.47
CA GLY A 173 -8.58 0.51 7.58
C GLY A 173 -8.43 0.06 9.03
N GLU A 174 -7.76 0.86 9.86
CA GLU A 174 -7.60 0.60 11.28
C GLU A 174 -8.97 0.51 11.98
N ARG A 175 -9.85 1.47 11.72
CA ARG A 175 -11.19 1.50 12.32
C ARG A 175 -12.08 0.35 11.84
N ALA A 176 -11.98 -0.03 10.56
CA ALA A 176 -12.70 -1.20 10.05
C ALA A 176 -12.20 -2.48 10.72
N PHE A 177 -10.88 -2.65 10.87
CA PHE A 177 -10.28 -3.78 11.56
C PHE A 177 -10.70 -3.83 13.04
N THR A 178 -10.59 -2.71 13.75
CA THR A 178 -10.99 -2.60 15.16
C THR A 178 -12.47 -2.85 15.36
N SER A 179 -13.33 -2.41 14.42
CA SER A 179 -14.79 -2.71 14.48
C SER A 179 -15.07 -4.21 14.46
N VAL A 180 -14.31 -4.98 13.69
CA VAL A 180 -14.41 -6.46 13.68
C VAL A 180 -14.00 -7.03 15.04
N ALA A 181 -12.89 -6.56 15.61
CA ALA A 181 -12.39 -7.02 16.90
C ALA A 181 -13.39 -6.74 18.04
N LEU A 182 -14.10 -5.62 17.96
CA LEU A 182 -15.11 -5.20 18.94
C LEU A 182 -16.54 -5.67 18.62
N HIS A 183 -16.75 -6.48 17.58
CA HIS A 183 -18.06 -6.94 17.11
C HIS A 183 -19.04 -5.79 16.79
N GLN A 184 -18.50 -4.68 16.29
CA GLN A 184 -19.27 -3.50 15.87
C GLN A 184 -19.43 -3.43 14.36
N SER A 185 -20.44 -2.69 13.89
CA SER A 185 -20.60 -2.47 12.45
C SER A 185 -19.53 -1.54 11.91
N GLY A 186 -18.64 -2.06 11.07
CA GLY A 186 -17.60 -1.30 10.39
C GLY A 186 -18.01 -0.71 9.03
N LEU A 187 -19.30 -0.75 8.66
CA LEU A 187 -19.79 -0.45 7.32
C LEU A 187 -19.36 0.94 6.82
N ARG A 188 -19.43 1.96 7.65
CA ARG A 188 -18.99 3.34 7.29
C ARG A 188 -17.52 3.42 6.92
N TRP A 189 -16.67 2.64 7.58
CA TRP A 189 -15.25 2.59 7.31
C TRP A 189 -14.94 1.81 6.03
N LEU A 190 -15.68 0.73 5.77
CA LEU A 190 -15.60 0.00 4.50
C LEU A 190 -16.04 0.88 3.32
N LEU A 191 -17.09 1.69 3.50
CA LEU A 191 -17.53 2.66 2.48
C LEU A 191 -16.46 3.70 2.19
N LEU A 192 -15.73 4.21 3.21
CA LEU A 192 -14.59 5.11 3.02
C LEU A 192 -13.46 4.43 2.25
N LEU A 193 -13.15 3.15 2.58
CA LEU A 193 -12.13 2.37 1.88
C LEU A 193 -12.47 2.10 0.41
N ILE A 194 -13.72 2.21 0.01
CA ILE A 194 -14.15 2.12 -1.39
C ILE A 194 -14.20 3.50 -2.04
N LEU A 195 -14.79 4.49 -1.36
CA LEU A 195 -15.01 5.82 -1.92
C LEU A 195 -13.71 6.55 -2.24
N VAL A 196 -12.77 6.55 -1.30
CA VAL A 196 -11.50 7.27 -1.44
C VAL A 196 -10.68 6.76 -2.64
N PRO A 197 -10.45 5.45 -2.80
CA PRO A 197 -9.76 4.93 -3.98
C PRO A 197 -10.48 5.19 -5.30
N VAL A 198 -11.81 5.19 -5.31
CA VAL A 198 -12.60 5.53 -6.52
C VAL A 198 -12.33 6.96 -6.95
N VAL A 199 -12.33 7.91 -6.00
CA VAL A 199 -12.00 9.32 -6.28
C VAL A 199 -10.56 9.44 -6.79
N TYR A 200 -9.59 8.81 -6.12
CA TYR A 200 -8.19 8.85 -6.55
C TYR A 200 -7.97 8.15 -7.91
N THR A 201 -8.73 7.11 -8.23
CA THR A 201 -8.69 6.48 -9.55
C THR A 201 -9.18 7.44 -10.62
N ALA A 202 -10.31 8.13 -10.39
CA ALA A 202 -10.83 9.10 -11.34
C ALA A 202 -9.84 10.25 -11.57
N VAL A 203 -9.28 10.81 -10.49
CA VAL A 203 -8.24 11.84 -10.55
C VAL A 203 -6.99 11.32 -11.26
N GLY A 204 -6.56 10.09 -10.96
CA GLY A 204 -5.39 9.47 -11.56
C GLY A 204 -5.52 9.30 -13.07
N ILE A 205 -6.66 8.83 -13.56
CA ILE A 205 -6.93 8.69 -14.99
C ILE A 205 -6.89 10.04 -15.71
N LEU A 206 -7.49 11.08 -15.10
CA LEU A 206 -7.49 12.43 -15.67
C LEU A 206 -6.09 13.05 -15.71
N LEU A 207 -5.33 12.94 -14.61
CA LEU A 207 -3.99 13.53 -14.51
C LEU A 207 -2.96 12.81 -15.39
N TYR A 208 -3.03 11.49 -15.50
CA TYR A 208 -2.13 10.74 -16.38
C TYR A 208 -2.30 11.14 -17.85
N GLY A 209 -3.52 11.46 -18.29
CA GLY A 209 -3.78 11.99 -19.62
C GLY A 209 -3.11 13.35 -19.85
N VAL A 210 -3.09 14.23 -18.85
CA VAL A 210 -2.50 15.59 -18.95
C VAL A 210 -0.97 15.58 -18.82
N VAL A 211 -0.41 14.68 -18.02
CA VAL A 211 1.06 14.61 -17.80
C VAL A 211 1.77 13.99 -19.03
N GLU A 212 1.07 13.25 -19.86
CA GLU A 212 1.62 12.64 -21.09
C GLU A 212 1.51 13.53 -22.34
N GLU A 213 0.74 14.62 -22.33
CA GLU A 213 0.78 15.66 -23.38
C GLU A 213 2.01 16.56 -23.24
#